data_5eaf90ba1be06e8ca8c95d5a21454ebd
#
_entry.id   5eaf90ba1be06e8ca8c95d5a21454ebd
#
_cell.length_a   1.000
_cell.length_b   1.000
_cell.length_c   1.000
_cell.angle_alpha   90.00
_cell.angle_beta   90.00
_cell.angle_gamma   90.00
#
_symmetry.space_group_name_H-M   'P 1'
#
loop_
_entity.id
_entity.type
_entity.pdbx_description
1 polymer ?
#
loop_
_entity_poly.entity_id
_entity_poly.type
_entity_poly.pdbx_seq_one_letter_code
_entity_poly.pdbx_strand_id
1 'polypeptide(L)'
;MPLLECPQTDMRKTVLLPAMALFALLSACSETPTTNIAAKKEPEKVEPITGQTAVYRMYQAARSWAPDAQVLKLSSLHIGEAPDGPPATGAAPAWQATFTSQGRSEARTYTYSVVESQGNLHKGSFAGPQESWSGRSGVNSPFLIAAVKVDTDAAYKTAMSTAQSKAAEYDKKNPGKPITYVLEKTSKHPDPVWRVIWGESAGTSNFSVLIDASTGAYLETMR
;
A
#
# COMPACT_ATOMS: atom_id res chain seq x y z
N MET A 1 -12.13 41.00 50.39
CA MET A 1 -12.95 42.23 50.21
C MET A 1 -12.76 42.72 48.79
N PRO A 2 -13.80 43.13 48.07
CA PRO A 2 -15.19 42.65 48.11
C PRO A 2 -15.67 42.04 46.78
N LEU A 3 -16.76 41.36 46.87
CA LEU A 3 -17.77 40.96 45.91
C LEU A 3 -18.45 42.14 45.21
N LEU A 4 -19.00 41.92 44.02
CA LEU A 4 -20.18 42.58 43.44
C LEU A 4 -20.51 41.79 42.15
N GLU A 5 -21.47 40.91 42.18
CA GLU A 5 -22.93 40.98 42.06
C GLU A 5 -23.44 41.35 40.67
N CYS A 6 -24.27 40.43 40.20
CA CYS A 6 -25.23 40.50 39.08
C CYS A 6 -26.10 41.80 39.04
N PRO A 7 -26.80 42.06 37.93
CA PRO A 7 -28.23 41.73 37.98
C PRO A 7 -28.84 41.09 36.73
N GLN A 8 -29.85 40.25 36.99
CA GLN A 8 -30.96 39.86 36.13
C GLN A 8 -31.91 41.04 35.91
N THR A 9 -32.56 41.09 34.78
CA THR A 9 -33.91 41.65 34.52
C THR A 9 -34.53 40.91 33.35
N ASP A 10 -35.43 40.14 33.56
CA ASP A 10 -36.88 39.88 33.61
C ASP A 10 -37.77 40.92 32.95
N MET A 11 -38.74 40.44 32.23
CA MET A 11 -40.11 40.87 31.96
C MET A 11 -40.52 40.67 30.46
N ARG A 12 -41.28 39.58 30.22
CA ARG A 12 -42.76 39.54 30.10
C ARG A 12 -43.43 40.56 29.18
N LYS A 13 -44.18 40.05 28.26
CA LYS A 13 -45.63 40.16 27.97
C LYS A 13 -45.90 39.91 26.51
N THR A 14 -46.58 38.84 26.18
CA THR A 14 -48.04 38.63 26.12
C THR A 14 -48.74 39.31 24.92
N VAL A 15 -49.56 38.49 24.22
CA VAL A 15 -50.86 38.75 23.61
C VAL A 15 -50.91 38.85 22.10
N LEU A 16 -51.55 38.02 21.48
CA LEU A 16 -52.88 37.63 20.99
C LEU A 16 -52.88 37.12 19.56
N LEU A 17 -53.58 36.02 19.41
CA LEU A 17 -54.18 35.52 18.17
C LEU A 17 -55.26 36.49 17.65
N PRO A 18 -55.65 36.42 16.38
CA PRO A 18 -56.74 35.53 16.06
C PRO A 18 -56.60 34.70 14.78
N ALA A 19 -57.41 33.68 14.79
CA ALA A 19 -57.75 32.70 13.82
C ALA A 19 -58.40 33.24 12.53
N MET A 20 -58.30 32.56 11.41
CA MET A 20 -59.34 32.13 10.49
C MET A 20 -58.69 31.54 9.24
N ALA A 21 -58.86 30.29 9.07
CA ALA A 21 -59.86 29.61 8.27
C ALA A 21 -59.41 29.26 6.86
N LEU A 22 -59.28 27.97 6.67
CA LEU A 22 -59.92 27.17 5.63
C LEU A 22 -59.46 27.36 4.17
N PHE A 23 -58.74 26.40 3.59
CA PHE A 23 -59.27 25.59 2.50
C PHE A 23 -58.30 24.45 2.17
N ALA A 24 -58.82 23.28 2.33
CA ALA A 24 -58.19 22.03 1.91
C ALA A 24 -58.19 21.94 0.37
N LEU A 25 -57.03 21.68 -0.21
CA LEU A 25 -56.97 20.98 -1.50
C LEU A 25 -55.99 19.83 -1.35
N LEU A 26 -56.53 18.68 -1.17
CA LEU A 26 -55.83 17.38 -1.28
C LEU A 26 -55.48 17.18 -2.76
N SER A 27 -54.25 17.49 -3.11
CA SER A 27 -53.63 16.95 -4.33
C SER A 27 -52.81 15.76 -3.91
N ALA A 28 -53.43 14.62 -3.91
CA ALA A 28 -52.73 13.32 -3.83
C ALA A 28 -51.93 13.15 -5.13
N CYS A 29 -50.69 13.60 -5.17
CA CYS A 29 -49.72 13.07 -6.11
C CYS A 29 -49.31 11.71 -5.59
N SER A 30 -49.91 10.67 -6.20
CA SER A 30 -49.39 9.32 -6.13
C SER A 30 -48.04 9.30 -6.82
N GLU A 31 -46.97 9.48 -6.05
CA GLU A 31 -45.64 9.13 -6.55
C GLU A 31 -45.55 7.63 -6.63
N THR A 32 -45.58 7.14 -7.85
CA THR A 32 -45.19 5.78 -8.19
C THR A 32 -43.81 5.55 -7.56
N PRO A 33 -43.59 4.45 -6.81
CA PRO A 33 -42.26 4.15 -6.32
C PRO A 33 -41.35 3.95 -7.54
N THR A 34 -40.53 4.94 -7.82
CA THR A 34 -39.44 4.78 -8.77
C THR A 34 -38.56 3.70 -8.18
N THR A 35 -38.65 2.51 -8.74
CA THR A 35 -37.72 1.43 -8.46
C THR A 35 -36.35 1.98 -8.77
N ASN A 36 -35.62 2.36 -7.73
CA ASN A 36 -34.18 2.62 -7.85
C ASN A 36 -33.56 1.30 -8.29
N ILE A 37 -33.46 1.13 -9.60
CA ILE A 37 -32.53 0.16 -10.18
C ILE A 37 -31.19 0.65 -9.70
N ALA A 38 -30.70 0.02 -8.61
CA ALA A 38 -29.34 0.22 -8.16
C ALA A 38 -28.47 0.01 -9.39
N ALA A 39 -27.91 1.10 -9.90
CA ALA A 39 -26.98 1.04 -11.01
C ALA A 39 -25.95 0.00 -10.61
N LYS A 40 -25.88 -1.13 -11.30
CA LYS A 40 -24.89 -2.18 -11.10
C LYS A 40 -23.55 -1.48 -11.23
N LYS A 41 -22.93 -1.20 -10.08
CA LYS A 41 -21.62 -0.56 -10.02
C LYS A 41 -20.70 -1.41 -10.88
N GLU A 42 -20.27 -0.85 -11.99
CA GLU A 42 -19.31 -1.50 -12.87
C GLU A 42 -18.12 -1.96 -12.00
N PRO A 43 -17.66 -3.21 -12.13
CA PRO A 43 -16.59 -3.70 -11.27
C PRO A 43 -15.41 -2.74 -11.40
N GLU A 44 -14.98 -2.18 -10.29
CA GLU A 44 -13.85 -1.25 -10.22
C GLU A 44 -12.63 -1.94 -10.83
N LYS A 45 -12.10 -1.38 -11.92
CA LYS A 45 -10.91 -1.92 -12.57
C LYS A 45 -9.77 -1.90 -11.57
N VAL A 46 -9.38 -3.07 -11.14
CA VAL A 46 -8.33 -3.24 -10.14
C VAL A 46 -6.99 -3.25 -10.86
N GLU A 47 -6.16 -2.23 -10.64
CA GLU A 47 -4.84 -2.14 -11.24
C GLU A 47 -3.75 -2.48 -10.21
N PRO A 48 -2.84 -3.41 -10.55
CA PRO A 48 -1.64 -3.66 -9.75
C PRO A 48 -0.83 -2.38 -9.56
N ILE A 49 -0.11 -2.28 -8.45
CA ILE A 49 0.71 -1.12 -8.12
C ILE A 49 2.20 -1.48 -8.06
N THR A 50 3.05 -0.48 -8.26
CA THR A 50 4.50 -0.61 -8.18
C THR A 50 4.99 -0.71 -6.73
N GLY A 51 6.21 -1.20 -6.56
CA GLY A 51 6.78 -1.45 -5.23
C GLY A 51 7.02 -0.17 -4.43
N GLN A 52 7.46 0.91 -5.08
CA GLN A 52 7.63 2.20 -4.41
C GLN A 52 6.27 2.73 -3.93
N THR A 53 5.24 2.69 -4.75
CA THR A 53 3.88 3.07 -4.35
C THR A 53 3.40 2.24 -3.17
N ALA A 54 3.60 0.92 -3.19
CA ALA A 54 3.18 0.03 -2.13
C ALA A 54 3.89 0.31 -0.80
N VAL A 55 5.23 0.44 -0.82
CA VAL A 55 5.99 0.69 0.40
C VAL A 55 5.65 2.04 1.02
N TYR A 56 5.40 3.09 0.21
CA TYR A 56 4.97 4.38 0.73
C TYR A 56 3.60 4.34 1.39
N ARG A 57 2.64 3.60 0.83
CA ARG A 57 1.31 3.42 1.43
C ARG A 57 1.40 2.69 2.78
N MET A 58 2.19 1.62 2.86
CA MET A 58 2.41 0.89 4.12
C MET A 58 3.23 1.70 5.12
N TYR A 59 4.16 2.53 4.67
CA TYR A 59 4.99 3.38 5.52
C TYR A 59 4.17 4.44 6.27
N GLN A 60 3.10 4.96 5.68
CA GLN A 60 2.20 5.88 6.39
C GLN A 60 1.59 5.22 7.64
N ALA A 61 1.15 3.97 7.53
CA ALA A 61 0.65 3.19 8.66
C ALA A 61 1.79 2.83 9.65
N ALA A 62 2.97 2.48 9.13
CA ALA A 62 4.13 2.17 9.96
C ALA A 62 4.59 3.38 10.79
N ARG A 63 4.56 4.59 10.24
CA ARG A 63 4.87 5.82 10.99
C ARG A 63 3.89 6.11 12.12
N SER A 64 2.63 5.73 11.96
CA SER A 64 1.65 5.85 13.05
C SER A 64 1.92 4.86 14.18
N TRP A 65 2.52 3.71 13.87
CA TRP A 65 2.98 2.75 14.87
C TRP A 65 4.28 3.20 15.53
N ALA A 66 5.28 3.65 14.75
CA ALA A 66 6.58 4.10 15.25
C ALA A 66 7.12 5.25 14.40
N PRO A 67 7.34 6.46 14.98
CA PRO A 67 7.86 7.61 14.22
C PRO A 67 9.24 7.39 13.60
N ASP A 68 10.04 6.50 14.19
CA ASP A 68 11.38 6.09 13.75
C ASP A 68 11.38 4.86 12.82
N ALA A 69 10.20 4.46 12.31
CA ALA A 69 10.07 3.30 11.44
C ALA A 69 11.01 3.35 10.23
N GLN A 70 11.76 2.28 10.03
CA GLN A 70 12.64 2.07 8.88
C GLN A 70 12.21 0.81 8.12
N VAL A 71 12.41 0.81 6.82
CA VAL A 71 12.15 -0.37 5.98
C VAL A 71 13.24 -1.40 6.23
N LEU A 72 12.86 -2.64 6.51
CA LEU A 72 13.79 -3.76 6.58
C LEU A 72 13.78 -4.56 5.27
N LYS A 73 12.58 -4.80 4.75
CA LYS A 73 12.36 -5.56 3.51
C LYS A 73 10.98 -5.23 2.93
N LEU A 74 10.88 -5.26 1.61
CA LEU A 74 9.62 -5.31 0.87
C LEU A 74 9.68 -6.45 -0.12
N SER A 75 8.56 -7.13 -0.36
CA SER A 75 8.43 -8.12 -1.43
C SER A 75 7.06 -8.06 -2.08
N SER A 76 7.00 -8.29 -3.38
CA SER A 76 5.73 -8.56 -4.06
C SER A 76 5.21 -9.93 -3.67
N LEU A 77 3.87 -10.08 -3.69
CA LEU A 77 3.19 -11.33 -3.41
C LEU A 77 2.46 -11.79 -4.67
N HIS A 78 2.54 -13.09 -4.94
CA HIS A 78 1.73 -13.73 -5.96
C HIS A 78 0.41 -14.17 -5.32
N ILE A 79 -0.70 -13.69 -5.88
CA ILE A 79 -2.04 -14.10 -5.48
C ILE A 79 -2.71 -14.78 -6.67
N GLY A 80 -3.36 -15.92 -6.42
CA GLY A 80 -3.96 -16.73 -7.48
C GLY A 80 -5.11 -16.04 -8.23
N GLU A 81 -5.71 -15.01 -7.63
CA GLU A 81 -6.78 -14.19 -8.19
C GLU A 81 -6.21 -12.84 -8.67
N ALA A 82 -5.17 -12.88 -9.53
CA ALA A 82 -4.67 -11.66 -10.13
C ALA A 82 -5.73 -11.03 -11.04
N PRO A 83 -5.81 -9.67 -11.12
CA PRO A 83 -6.66 -9.01 -12.09
C PRO A 83 -6.38 -9.49 -13.51
N ASP A 84 -7.42 -9.59 -14.32
CA ASP A 84 -7.32 -10.01 -15.72
C ASP A 84 -6.27 -9.19 -16.49
N GLY A 85 -5.33 -9.91 -17.11
CA GLY A 85 -4.27 -9.35 -17.94
C GLY A 85 -2.87 -9.58 -17.36
N PRO A 86 -1.82 -9.50 -18.22
CA PRO A 86 -0.45 -9.57 -17.75
C PRO A 86 -0.20 -8.39 -16.82
N PRO A 87 0.39 -8.59 -15.63
CA PRO A 87 0.72 -7.48 -14.75
C PRO A 87 1.64 -6.52 -15.50
N ALA A 88 1.35 -5.22 -15.38
CA ALA A 88 2.26 -4.21 -15.88
C ALA A 88 3.64 -4.48 -15.27
N THR A 89 4.67 -4.50 -16.09
CA THR A 89 6.05 -4.78 -15.65
C THR A 89 6.43 -3.86 -14.50
N GLY A 90 6.88 -4.43 -13.39
CA GLY A 90 7.18 -3.68 -12.18
C GLY A 90 6.01 -3.53 -11.20
N ALA A 91 4.79 -3.93 -11.55
CA ALA A 91 3.63 -3.87 -10.66
C ALA A 91 3.25 -5.25 -10.15
N ALA A 92 2.63 -5.30 -8.97
CA ALA A 92 2.07 -6.50 -8.38
C ALA A 92 0.74 -6.21 -7.69
N PRO A 93 -0.18 -7.18 -7.64
CA PRO A 93 -1.48 -7.01 -7.01
C PRO A 93 -1.39 -6.94 -5.47
N ALA A 94 -0.33 -7.47 -4.89
CA ALA A 94 -0.12 -7.43 -3.46
C ALA A 94 1.37 -7.33 -3.09
N TRP A 95 1.61 -6.75 -1.91
CA TRP A 95 2.93 -6.47 -1.38
C TRP A 95 2.98 -6.73 0.12
N GLN A 96 4.15 -7.12 0.61
CA GLN A 96 4.42 -7.27 2.03
C GLN A 96 5.70 -6.51 2.39
N ALA A 97 5.63 -5.68 3.43
CA ALA A 97 6.78 -4.94 3.94
C ALA A 97 6.97 -5.21 5.43
N THR A 98 8.22 -5.37 5.85
CA THR A 98 8.60 -5.38 7.26
C THR A 98 9.27 -4.05 7.59
N PHE A 99 8.77 -3.39 8.62
CA PHE A 99 9.36 -2.19 9.19
C PHE A 99 9.90 -2.50 10.58
N THR A 100 10.98 -1.80 10.94
CA THR A 100 11.60 -1.90 12.26
C THR A 100 11.59 -0.55 12.95
N SER A 101 11.51 -0.58 14.28
CA SER A 101 11.71 0.59 15.14
C SER A 101 12.77 0.26 16.16
N GLN A 102 13.85 1.00 16.16
CA GLN A 102 14.92 0.86 17.14
C GLN A 102 14.47 1.35 18.52
N GLY A 103 13.70 2.44 18.54
CA GLY A 103 13.17 3.00 19.79
C GLY A 103 12.22 2.06 20.53
N ARG A 104 11.50 1.18 19.77
CA ARG A 104 10.61 0.18 20.34
C ARG A 104 11.29 -1.18 20.52
N SER A 105 12.44 -1.41 19.90
CA SER A 105 13.07 -2.74 19.77
C SER A 105 12.11 -3.78 19.17
N GLU A 106 11.34 -3.38 18.19
CA GLU A 106 10.29 -4.19 17.55
C GLU A 106 10.38 -4.10 16.02
N ALA A 107 9.89 -5.15 15.37
CA ALA A 107 9.56 -5.18 13.94
C ALA A 107 8.07 -5.43 13.77
N ARG A 108 7.51 -4.94 12.67
CA ARG A 108 6.12 -5.17 12.30
C ARG A 108 5.99 -5.35 10.80
N THR A 109 5.25 -6.39 10.42
CA THR A 109 4.95 -6.66 9.03
C THR A 109 3.63 -6.03 8.63
N TYR A 110 3.61 -5.42 7.46
CA TYR A 110 2.43 -4.83 6.83
C TYR A 110 2.20 -5.49 5.48
N THR A 111 0.94 -5.66 5.10
CA THR A 111 0.54 -6.07 3.77
C THR A 111 -0.23 -4.98 3.07
N TYR A 112 -0.13 -4.91 1.76
CA TYR A 112 -0.96 -4.10 0.90
C TYR A 112 -1.49 -4.95 -0.24
N SER A 113 -2.80 -4.90 -0.50
CA SER A 113 -3.42 -5.57 -1.64
C SER A 113 -4.39 -4.65 -2.36
N VAL A 114 -4.47 -4.77 -3.68
CA VAL A 114 -5.47 -4.06 -4.50
C VAL A 114 -6.79 -4.81 -4.56
N VAL A 115 -6.81 -6.08 -4.18
CA VAL A 115 -8.00 -6.94 -4.11
C VAL A 115 -8.17 -7.51 -2.72
N GLU A 116 -9.39 -7.88 -2.38
CA GLU A 116 -9.67 -8.78 -1.27
C GLU A 116 -9.33 -10.20 -1.71
N SER A 117 -8.55 -10.92 -0.94
CA SER A 117 -8.16 -12.29 -1.23
C SER A 117 -8.43 -13.20 -0.04
N GLN A 118 -8.47 -14.51 -0.30
CA GLN A 118 -8.67 -15.49 0.77
C GLN A 118 -7.49 -15.47 1.76
N GLY A 119 -7.78 -15.76 3.02
CA GLY A 119 -6.80 -15.74 4.10
C GLY A 119 -6.67 -14.36 4.76
N ASN A 120 -5.44 -13.94 5.04
CA ASN A 120 -5.16 -12.69 5.77
C ASN A 120 -4.77 -11.52 4.86
N LEU A 121 -5.06 -11.58 3.58
CA LEU A 121 -4.71 -10.55 2.62
C LEU A 121 -5.94 -9.72 2.25
N HIS A 122 -6.07 -8.57 2.87
CA HIS A 122 -7.21 -7.66 2.68
C HIS A 122 -6.86 -6.50 1.73
N LYS A 123 -7.87 -5.99 1.01
CA LYS A 123 -7.72 -4.79 0.17
C LYS A 123 -7.31 -3.59 1.02
N GLY A 124 -6.25 -2.89 0.62
CA GLY A 124 -5.65 -1.79 1.36
C GLY A 124 -4.43 -2.20 2.18
N SER A 125 -4.03 -1.34 3.12
CA SER A 125 -2.88 -1.59 4.00
C SER A 125 -3.33 -2.19 5.32
N PHE A 126 -2.75 -3.31 5.69
CA PHE A 126 -3.02 -4.00 6.96
C PHE A 126 -1.73 -4.20 7.74
N ALA A 127 -1.84 -4.05 9.06
CA ALA A 127 -0.75 -4.26 9.99
C ALA A 127 -0.85 -5.66 10.61
N GLY A 128 0.19 -6.44 10.50
CA GLY A 128 0.35 -7.72 11.18
C GLY A 128 0.76 -7.57 12.64
N PRO A 129 1.05 -8.68 13.31
CA PRO A 129 1.54 -8.68 14.70
C PRO A 129 2.90 -7.97 14.81
N GLN A 130 3.20 -7.55 16.02
CA GLN A 130 4.52 -7.04 16.39
C GLN A 130 5.41 -8.19 16.82
N GLU A 131 6.70 -8.08 16.53
CA GLU A 131 7.72 -9.06 16.88
C GLU A 131 8.92 -8.33 17.50
N SER A 132 9.58 -8.97 18.46
CA SER A 132 10.82 -8.43 19.00
C SER A 132 11.89 -8.33 17.95
N TRP A 133 12.63 -7.22 17.93
CA TRP A 133 13.73 -7.01 17.00
C TRP A 133 14.96 -6.45 17.71
N SER A 134 16.07 -7.15 17.59
CA SER A 134 17.32 -6.84 18.31
C SER A 134 18.32 -5.98 17.52
N GLY A 135 17.89 -5.38 16.41
CA GLY A 135 18.79 -4.65 15.51
C GLY A 135 19.58 -5.53 14.54
N ARG A 136 19.41 -6.85 14.63
CA ARG A 136 20.02 -7.83 13.73
C ARG A 136 18.92 -8.63 13.06
N SER A 137 18.91 -8.64 11.75
CA SER A 137 17.93 -9.40 10.96
C SER A 137 18.68 -10.22 9.89
N GLY A 138 19.37 -11.25 10.33
CA GLY A 138 20.10 -12.11 9.41
C GLY A 138 21.03 -11.30 8.49
N VAL A 139 20.70 -11.24 7.21
CA VAL A 139 21.51 -10.56 6.17
C VAL A 139 21.06 -9.13 5.93
N ASN A 140 19.81 -8.75 6.33
CA ASN A 140 19.22 -7.47 5.99
C ASN A 140 19.45 -6.41 7.05
N SER A 141 19.70 -5.19 6.61
CA SER A 141 19.84 -4.00 7.46
C SER A 141 18.67 -3.03 7.18
N PRO A 142 18.14 -2.35 8.21
CA PRO A 142 17.14 -1.31 8.01
C PRO A 142 17.66 -0.13 7.20
N PHE A 143 16.77 0.53 6.46
CA PHE A 143 17.09 1.72 5.69
C PHE A 143 15.93 2.71 5.67
N LEU A 144 16.26 3.97 5.42
CA LEU A 144 15.27 5.01 5.27
C LEU A 144 14.53 4.87 3.93
N ILE A 145 13.22 5.02 3.94
CA ILE A 145 12.40 4.96 2.73
C ILE A 145 12.83 6.01 1.69
N ALA A 146 13.37 7.15 2.12
CA ALA A 146 13.88 8.20 1.25
C ALA A 146 15.08 7.76 0.38
N ALA A 147 15.73 6.66 0.71
CA ALA A 147 16.79 6.09 -0.12
C ALA A 147 16.23 5.38 -1.38
N VAL A 148 14.94 5.07 -1.41
CA VAL A 148 14.28 4.41 -2.55
C VAL A 148 13.80 5.47 -3.53
N LYS A 149 14.59 5.75 -4.56
CA LYS A 149 14.32 6.78 -5.57
C LYS A 149 13.86 6.18 -6.91
N VAL A 150 14.17 4.92 -7.13
CA VAL A 150 13.85 4.17 -8.36
C VAL A 150 12.77 3.17 -8.04
N ASP A 151 11.72 3.13 -8.87
CA ASP A 151 10.60 2.21 -8.69
C ASP A 151 10.84 0.88 -9.43
N THR A 152 10.02 -0.11 -9.15
CA THR A 152 10.12 -1.47 -9.70
C THR A 152 10.00 -1.57 -11.21
N ASP A 153 9.23 -0.70 -11.85
CA ASP A 153 9.11 -0.64 -13.30
C ASP A 153 10.43 -0.20 -13.97
N ALA A 154 11.07 0.82 -13.41
CA ALA A 154 12.39 1.27 -13.85
C ALA A 154 13.48 0.22 -13.57
N ALA A 155 13.42 -0.43 -12.38
CA ALA A 155 14.34 -1.50 -12.04
C ALA A 155 14.22 -2.70 -13.00
N TYR A 156 12.99 -3.11 -13.33
CA TYR A 156 12.74 -4.16 -14.32
C TYR A 156 13.27 -3.76 -15.70
N LYS A 157 12.98 -2.54 -16.14
CA LYS A 157 13.46 -2.00 -17.42
C LYS A 157 14.99 -2.02 -17.50
N THR A 158 15.68 -1.58 -16.42
CA THR A 158 17.14 -1.64 -16.35
C THR A 158 17.63 -3.09 -16.43
N ALA A 159 17.02 -4.02 -15.69
CA ALA A 159 17.38 -5.44 -15.75
C ALA A 159 17.27 -5.99 -17.17
N MET A 160 16.20 -5.68 -17.89
CA MET A 160 15.96 -6.17 -19.25
C MET A 160 16.86 -5.52 -20.32
N SER A 161 17.18 -4.25 -20.18
CA SER A 161 17.95 -3.49 -21.17
C SER A 161 19.47 -3.63 -21.01
N THR A 162 19.96 -4.03 -19.83
CA THR A 162 21.38 -4.16 -19.55
C THR A 162 21.91 -5.50 -20.07
N ALA A 163 22.83 -5.46 -21.04
CA ALA A 163 23.37 -6.66 -21.67
C ALA A 163 24.07 -7.61 -20.65
N GLN A 164 24.75 -7.05 -19.65
CA GLN A 164 25.45 -7.80 -18.61
C GLN A 164 24.50 -8.61 -17.72
N SER A 165 23.27 -8.15 -17.57
CA SER A 165 22.26 -8.81 -16.73
C SER A 165 21.87 -10.18 -17.25
N LYS A 166 21.86 -10.36 -18.58
CA LYS A 166 21.35 -11.54 -19.27
C LYS A 166 19.84 -11.79 -19.04
N ALA A 167 19.12 -10.82 -18.49
CA ALA A 167 17.70 -10.99 -18.14
C ALA A 167 16.84 -11.22 -19.38
N ALA A 168 17.02 -10.44 -20.45
CA ALA A 168 16.26 -10.61 -21.68
C ALA A 168 16.49 -11.99 -22.35
N GLU A 169 17.71 -12.50 -22.28
CA GLU A 169 18.03 -13.85 -22.79
C GLU A 169 17.36 -14.93 -21.91
N TYR A 170 17.39 -14.73 -20.59
CA TYR A 170 16.79 -15.67 -19.65
C TYR A 170 15.27 -15.71 -19.79
N ASP A 171 14.63 -14.55 -19.86
CA ASP A 171 13.19 -14.39 -20.03
C ASP A 171 12.69 -15.08 -21.30
N LYS A 172 13.39 -14.83 -22.42
CA LYS A 172 13.11 -15.48 -23.72
C LYS A 172 13.20 -17.01 -23.66
N LYS A 173 14.13 -17.55 -22.86
CA LYS A 173 14.31 -19.01 -22.69
C LYS A 173 13.32 -19.63 -21.71
N ASN A 174 12.71 -18.82 -20.85
CA ASN A 174 11.80 -19.24 -19.79
C ASN A 174 10.50 -18.40 -19.82
N PRO A 175 9.73 -18.46 -20.90
CA PRO A 175 8.54 -17.63 -21.05
C PRO A 175 7.50 -17.96 -19.98
N GLY A 176 6.80 -16.94 -19.49
CA GLY A 176 5.71 -17.11 -18.51
C GLY A 176 6.15 -17.35 -17.07
N LYS A 177 7.45 -17.29 -16.76
CA LYS A 177 7.88 -17.28 -15.37
C LYS A 177 7.36 -16.04 -14.66
N PRO A 178 6.80 -16.18 -13.43
CA PRO A 178 6.42 -15.03 -12.64
C PRO A 178 7.63 -14.17 -12.29
N ILE A 179 7.43 -12.88 -12.15
CA ILE A 179 8.46 -11.94 -11.70
C ILE A 179 8.15 -11.51 -10.27
N THR A 180 9.08 -11.75 -9.37
CA THR A 180 9.01 -11.30 -7.98
C THR A 180 9.99 -10.15 -7.76
N TYR A 181 9.55 -9.13 -7.05
CA TYR A 181 10.36 -7.97 -6.67
C TYR A 181 10.63 -8.00 -5.17
N VAL A 182 11.89 -7.84 -4.80
CA VAL A 182 12.31 -7.71 -3.40
C VAL A 182 13.15 -6.45 -3.27
N LEU A 183 12.82 -5.63 -2.28
CA LEU A 183 13.63 -4.48 -1.87
C LEU A 183 14.28 -4.82 -0.53
N GLU A 184 15.59 -4.77 -0.49
CA GLU A 184 16.36 -5.09 0.70
C GLU A 184 17.69 -4.35 0.71
N LYS A 185 18.28 -4.20 1.89
CA LYS A 185 19.64 -3.70 2.06
C LYS A 185 20.46 -4.77 2.76
N THR A 186 21.54 -5.18 2.13
CA THR A 186 22.46 -6.21 2.66
C THR A 186 23.81 -5.60 3.02
N SER A 187 24.67 -6.35 3.71
CA SER A 187 26.02 -5.91 3.99
C SER A 187 26.89 -5.76 2.73
N LYS A 188 26.49 -6.38 1.62
CA LYS A 188 27.22 -6.34 0.34
C LYS A 188 27.04 -5.00 -0.38
N HIS A 189 25.87 -4.37 -0.22
CA HIS A 189 25.51 -3.13 -0.91
C HIS A 189 25.22 -2.04 0.13
N PRO A 190 25.86 -0.86 0.04
CA PRO A 190 25.69 0.23 1.00
C PRO A 190 24.28 0.84 0.94
N ASP A 191 23.64 0.81 -0.22
CA ASP A 191 22.30 1.32 -0.48
C ASP A 191 21.31 0.18 -0.65
N PRO A 192 19.98 0.43 -0.49
CA PRO A 192 18.96 -0.56 -0.76
C PRO A 192 18.95 -0.96 -2.24
N VAL A 193 18.65 -2.22 -2.50
CA VAL A 193 18.64 -2.80 -3.84
C VAL A 193 17.29 -3.40 -4.18
N TRP A 194 16.86 -3.23 -5.40
CA TRP A 194 15.82 -4.02 -6.00
C TRP A 194 16.40 -5.32 -6.54
N ARG A 195 15.91 -6.43 -6.03
CA ARG A 195 16.16 -7.75 -6.58
C ARG A 195 14.98 -8.14 -7.45
N VAL A 196 15.17 -8.16 -8.75
CA VAL A 196 14.22 -8.63 -9.75
C VAL A 196 14.45 -10.12 -9.95
N ILE A 197 13.47 -10.95 -9.64
CA ILE A 197 13.59 -12.41 -9.55
C ILE A 197 12.68 -13.05 -10.60
N TRP A 198 13.23 -13.90 -11.46
CA TRP A 198 12.45 -14.73 -12.38
C TRP A 198 12.04 -16.02 -11.67
N GLY A 199 10.90 -16.00 -11.00
CA GLY A 199 10.36 -17.07 -10.18
C GLY A 199 9.48 -16.54 -9.05
N GLU A 200 8.83 -17.42 -8.31
CA GLU A 200 7.90 -17.09 -7.24
C GLU A 200 8.59 -16.54 -5.98
N SER A 201 9.86 -16.90 -5.76
CA SER A 201 10.61 -16.43 -4.59
C SER A 201 12.12 -16.49 -4.81
N ALA A 202 12.86 -15.79 -3.95
CA ALA A 202 14.32 -15.84 -3.94
C ALA A 202 14.90 -17.24 -3.61
N GLY A 203 14.14 -18.07 -2.89
CA GLY A 203 14.58 -19.42 -2.48
C GLY A 203 14.34 -20.49 -3.54
N THR A 204 13.37 -20.26 -4.45
CA THR A 204 13.00 -21.24 -5.49
C THR A 204 13.49 -20.85 -6.89
N SER A 205 13.94 -19.60 -7.06
CA SER A 205 14.47 -19.11 -8.33
C SER A 205 15.98 -19.30 -8.43
N ASN A 206 16.44 -19.65 -9.61
CA ASN A 206 17.86 -19.73 -9.95
C ASN A 206 18.36 -18.53 -10.77
N PHE A 207 17.56 -17.47 -10.90
CA PHE A 207 17.95 -16.29 -11.66
C PHE A 207 17.34 -15.01 -11.06
N SER A 208 18.18 -14.07 -10.72
CA SER A 208 17.76 -12.73 -10.31
C SER A 208 18.79 -11.67 -10.67
N VAL A 209 18.34 -10.43 -10.78
CA VAL A 209 19.16 -9.26 -11.10
C VAL A 209 19.01 -8.21 -10.01
N LEU A 210 20.13 -7.67 -9.54
CA LEU A 210 20.17 -6.61 -8.53
C LEU A 210 20.35 -5.26 -9.20
N ILE A 211 19.48 -4.33 -8.84
CA ILE A 211 19.46 -2.94 -9.31
C ILE A 211 19.51 -2.03 -8.08
N ASP A 212 20.38 -1.06 -8.08
CA ASP A 212 20.46 -0.04 -7.03
C ASP A 212 19.14 0.76 -6.97
N ALA A 213 18.49 0.76 -5.82
CA ALA A 213 17.19 1.42 -5.64
C ALA A 213 17.29 2.95 -5.52
N SER A 214 18.51 3.49 -5.37
CA SER A 214 18.77 4.93 -5.30
C SER A 214 19.10 5.54 -6.66
N THR A 215 19.82 4.78 -7.51
CA THR A 215 20.37 5.27 -8.78
C THR A 215 19.78 4.62 -10.02
N GLY A 216 19.20 3.42 -9.87
CA GLY A 216 18.73 2.60 -10.99
C GLY A 216 19.84 1.84 -11.72
N ALA A 217 21.07 1.86 -11.21
CA ALA A 217 22.20 1.19 -11.83
C ALA A 217 22.11 -0.34 -11.66
N TYR A 218 22.48 -1.07 -12.69
CA TYR A 218 22.70 -2.51 -12.60
C TYR A 218 23.90 -2.79 -11.69
N LEU A 219 23.74 -3.73 -10.76
CA LEU A 219 24.80 -4.13 -9.83
C LEU A 219 25.34 -5.51 -10.19
N GLU A 220 24.50 -6.53 -10.19
CA GLU A 220 24.92 -7.91 -10.46
C GLU A 220 23.75 -8.83 -10.87
N THR A 221 24.13 -9.98 -11.43
CA THR A 221 23.21 -11.10 -11.70
C THR A 221 23.55 -12.27 -10.78
N MET A 222 22.54 -12.82 -10.11
CA MET A 222 22.66 -14.01 -9.27
C MET A 222 22.06 -15.22 -9.99
N ARG A 223 22.74 -16.35 -9.93
CA ARG A 223 22.36 -17.64 -10.52
C ARG A 223 22.52 -18.76 -9.50
#